data_578ac7e229084561693b441ae0cd6b73
#
_entry.id   578ac7e229084561693b441ae0cd6b73
#
_cell.length_a   1.000
_cell.length_b   1.000
_cell.length_c   1.000
_cell.angle_alpha   90.00
_cell.angle_beta   90.00
_cell.angle_gamma   90.00
#
_symmetry.space_group_name_H-M   'P 1'
#
loop_
_entity.id
_entity.type
_entity.pdbx_description
1 polymer ?
#
loop_
_entity_poly.entity_id
_entity_poly.type
_entity_poly.pdbx_seq_one_letter_code
_entity_poly.pdbx_strand_id
1 'polypeptide(L)'
;MAQILKGAPVVAAMNEANAARCAALKEKGIVPTLAVVRVGAREDDISYEKGIVTRCGKVGVEVRQFHLAEDVTQEELLDVIRQINGDASVHGCLIFRPLPKRFDDRRVQEALAPEKDVDGITDGSMAGVFTNMPIGYPPCTAQACLEILKYYNVPLSGKRAVVVGRSLVVGKPAAMMLDRENATVTLCNSRTRDLPALCREADVLVVAMGRRGAIGADCLREGQVVVDVGIHVNEEGKLCGDVRFDEAEPIVEAVTPVPGGVGTVTTSVLVGHVVDAAS
;
A
#
# COMPACT_ATOMS: atom_id res chain seq x y z
N MET A 1 -21.03 -18.45 -4.78
CA MET A 1 -20.64 -17.02 -4.78
C MET A 1 -19.44 -16.88 -3.85
N ALA A 2 -18.44 -16.12 -4.28
CA ALA A 2 -17.22 -15.90 -3.52
C ALA A 2 -17.47 -15.15 -2.21
N GLN A 3 -16.60 -15.36 -1.21
CA GLN A 3 -16.50 -14.47 -0.08
C GLN A 3 -15.92 -13.12 -0.54
N ILE A 4 -16.62 -12.01 -0.25
CA ILE A 4 -16.14 -10.68 -0.61
C ILE A 4 -15.23 -10.14 0.50
N LEU A 5 -13.93 -10.01 0.19
CA LEU A 5 -12.90 -9.55 1.12
C LEU A 5 -12.90 -8.00 1.22
N LYS A 6 -13.88 -7.45 1.91
CA LYS A 6 -14.04 -6.00 2.07
C LYS A 6 -12.94 -5.43 2.97
N GLY A 7 -12.36 -4.28 2.57
CA GLY A 7 -11.37 -3.57 3.37
C GLY A 7 -11.91 -2.90 4.63
N ALA A 8 -13.20 -2.53 4.65
CA ALA A 8 -13.77 -1.78 5.77
C ALA A 8 -13.65 -2.48 7.14
N PRO A 9 -13.91 -3.79 7.31
CA PRO A 9 -13.68 -4.48 8.58
C PRO A 9 -12.20 -4.51 8.98
N VAL A 10 -11.29 -4.68 8.00
CA VAL A 10 -9.84 -4.65 8.22
C VAL A 10 -9.41 -3.29 8.78
N VAL A 11 -9.88 -2.21 8.15
CA VAL A 11 -9.66 -0.83 8.59
C VAL A 11 -10.17 -0.60 10.01
N ALA A 12 -11.34 -1.12 10.36
CA ALA A 12 -11.91 -0.96 11.71
C ALA A 12 -11.00 -1.60 12.77
N ALA A 13 -10.58 -2.85 12.53
CA ALA A 13 -9.68 -3.57 13.43
C ALA A 13 -8.30 -2.88 13.55
N MET A 14 -7.71 -2.46 12.44
CA MET A 14 -6.42 -1.74 12.44
C MET A 14 -6.52 -0.41 13.19
N ASN A 15 -7.59 0.35 12.97
CA ASN A 15 -7.77 1.65 13.64
C ASN A 15 -7.97 1.48 15.15
N GLU A 16 -8.70 0.47 15.60
CA GLU A 16 -8.86 0.14 17.02
C GLU A 16 -7.50 -0.19 17.67
N ALA A 17 -6.74 -1.07 17.05
CA ALA A 17 -5.40 -1.43 17.52
C ALA A 17 -4.46 -0.23 17.57
N ASN A 18 -4.42 0.59 16.51
CA ASN A 18 -3.57 1.79 16.43
C ASN A 18 -4.01 2.85 17.46
N ALA A 19 -5.31 3.05 17.70
CA ALA A 19 -5.78 3.99 18.70
C ALA A 19 -5.35 3.58 20.11
N ALA A 20 -5.43 2.30 20.46
CA ALA A 20 -4.95 1.78 21.75
C ALA A 20 -3.43 2.01 21.93
N ARG A 21 -2.63 1.79 20.86
CA ARG A 21 -1.19 2.03 20.89
C ARG A 21 -0.85 3.52 21.01
N CYS A 22 -1.57 4.40 20.29
CA CYS A 22 -1.40 5.85 20.40
C CYS A 22 -1.72 6.34 21.83
N ALA A 23 -2.77 5.80 22.47
CA ALA A 23 -3.09 6.13 23.85
C ALA A 23 -1.95 5.74 24.81
N ALA A 24 -1.39 4.54 24.67
CA ALA A 24 -0.26 4.08 25.47
C ALA A 24 1.03 4.90 25.24
N LEU A 25 1.30 5.34 24.01
CA LEU A 25 2.42 6.23 23.69
C LEU A 25 2.22 7.62 24.31
N LYS A 26 0.99 8.14 24.28
CA LYS A 26 0.67 9.44 24.87
C LYS A 26 0.89 9.46 26.39
N GLU A 27 0.63 8.37 27.10
CA GLU A 27 0.94 8.22 28.53
C GLU A 27 2.45 8.35 28.81
N LYS A 28 3.29 8.01 27.83
CA LYS A 28 4.75 8.17 27.86
C LYS A 28 5.23 9.55 27.36
N GLY A 29 4.29 10.45 27.04
CA GLY A 29 4.60 11.77 26.46
C GLY A 29 4.96 11.75 24.98
N ILE A 30 4.70 10.64 24.26
CA ILE A 30 5.01 10.50 22.84
C ILE A 30 3.71 10.64 22.04
N VAL A 31 3.68 11.56 21.08
CA VAL A 31 2.57 11.72 20.14
C VAL A 31 3.04 11.31 18.76
N PRO A 32 2.57 10.16 18.22
CA PRO A 32 2.93 9.77 16.86
C PRO A 32 2.60 10.88 15.87
N THR A 33 3.55 11.30 15.05
CA THR A 33 3.42 12.45 14.16
C THR A 33 3.87 12.11 12.75
N LEU A 34 2.99 12.33 11.78
CA LEU A 34 3.22 12.16 10.35
C LEU A 34 3.51 13.51 9.70
N ALA A 35 4.64 13.64 9.02
CA ALA A 35 4.85 14.74 8.07
C ALA A 35 4.23 14.38 6.71
N VAL A 36 3.45 15.28 6.15
CA VAL A 36 2.89 15.16 4.79
C VAL A 36 3.49 16.25 3.93
N VAL A 37 4.22 15.86 2.89
CA VAL A 37 4.86 16.78 1.95
C VAL A 37 4.13 16.76 0.62
N ARG A 38 3.64 17.92 0.17
CA ARG A 38 2.93 18.09 -1.10
C ARG A 38 3.47 19.27 -1.88
N VAL A 39 3.71 19.07 -3.18
CA VAL A 39 4.12 20.12 -4.12
C VAL A 39 2.92 20.51 -4.99
N GLY A 40 2.59 21.79 -4.99
CA GLY A 40 1.43 22.32 -5.71
C GLY A 40 0.09 22.01 -5.01
N ALA A 41 -1.01 22.13 -5.75
CA ALA A 41 -2.36 22.06 -5.21
C ALA A 41 -3.32 21.25 -6.14
N ARG A 42 -2.91 20.06 -6.57
CA ARG A 42 -3.77 19.17 -7.35
C ARG A 42 -4.97 18.74 -6.51
N GLU A 43 -6.16 18.78 -7.08
CA GLU A 43 -7.41 18.47 -6.38
C GLU A 43 -7.42 17.03 -5.79
N ASP A 44 -6.87 16.07 -6.55
CA ASP A 44 -6.76 14.68 -6.10
C ASP A 44 -5.87 14.56 -4.85
N ASP A 45 -4.73 15.27 -4.85
CA ASP A 45 -3.79 15.27 -3.72
C ASP A 45 -4.43 15.91 -2.48
N ILE A 46 -5.15 17.03 -2.65
CA ILE A 46 -5.87 17.70 -1.56
C ILE A 46 -6.95 16.79 -0.97
N SER A 47 -7.71 16.11 -1.83
CA SER A 47 -8.75 15.19 -1.39
C SER A 47 -8.17 14.00 -0.62
N TYR A 48 -7.08 13.42 -1.12
CA TYR A 48 -6.38 12.31 -0.47
C TYR A 48 -5.77 12.75 0.86
N GLU A 49 -5.13 13.92 0.93
CA GLU A 49 -4.58 14.50 2.15
C GLU A 49 -5.63 14.67 3.24
N LYS A 50 -6.82 15.20 2.89
CA LYS A 50 -7.94 15.30 3.85
C LYS A 50 -8.35 13.96 4.42
N GLY A 51 -8.33 12.91 3.59
CA GLY A 51 -8.61 11.53 4.02
C GLY A 51 -7.57 11.04 5.05
N ILE A 52 -6.28 11.31 4.80
CA ILE A 52 -5.17 10.95 5.69
C ILE A 52 -5.30 11.69 7.02
N VAL A 53 -5.46 13.02 6.99
CA VAL A 53 -5.62 13.85 8.20
C VAL A 53 -6.80 13.36 9.05
N THR A 54 -7.93 13.07 8.40
CA THR A 54 -9.11 12.55 9.07
C THR A 54 -8.84 11.19 9.73
N ARG A 55 -8.13 10.31 9.05
CA ARG A 55 -7.79 8.98 9.58
C ARG A 55 -6.79 9.06 10.73
N CYS A 56 -5.73 9.83 10.57
CA CYS A 56 -4.75 10.10 11.62
C CYS A 56 -5.42 10.64 12.89
N GLY A 57 -6.28 11.65 12.76
CA GLY A 57 -6.99 12.25 13.89
C GLY A 57 -7.90 11.26 14.65
N LYS A 58 -8.52 10.29 13.95
CA LYS A 58 -9.37 9.26 14.57
C LYS A 58 -8.61 8.32 15.50
N VAL A 59 -7.32 8.11 15.28
CA VAL A 59 -6.50 7.18 16.06
C VAL A 59 -5.50 7.88 16.98
N GLY A 60 -5.40 9.20 16.91
CA GLY A 60 -4.50 9.98 17.79
C GLY A 60 -3.11 10.22 17.21
N VAL A 61 -2.94 10.13 15.89
CA VAL A 61 -1.74 10.54 15.16
C VAL A 61 -1.86 12.00 14.75
N GLU A 62 -0.86 12.82 15.06
CA GLU A 62 -0.76 14.20 14.57
C GLU A 62 -0.25 14.26 13.13
N VAL A 63 -0.67 15.27 12.39
CA VAL A 63 -0.21 15.51 11.01
C VAL A 63 0.38 16.90 10.91
N ARG A 64 1.64 16.98 10.46
CA ARG A 64 2.31 18.23 10.07
C ARG A 64 2.35 18.32 8.55
N GLN A 65 1.74 19.36 8.02
CA GLN A 65 1.58 19.55 6.59
C GLN A 65 2.66 20.51 6.07
N PHE A 66 3.40 20.07 5.06
CA PHE A 66 4.41 20.85 4.34
C PHE A 66 3.91 21.07 2.92
N HIS A 67 3.19 22.18 2.71
CA HIS A 67 2.67 22.56 1.41
C HIS A 67 3.68 23.44 0.70
N LEU A 68 4.31 22.90 -0.33
CA LEU A 68 5.29 23.60 -1.13
C LEU A 68 4.62 24.19 -2.36
N ALA A 69 5.05 25.39 -2.76
CA ALA A 69 4.56 26.06 -3.94
C ALA A 69 4.85 25.23 -5.21
N GLU A 70 4.06 25.46 -6.26
CA GLU A 70 4.23 24.70 -7.51
C GLU A 70 5.60 24.97 -8.15
N ASP A 71 6.18 26.14 -7.97
CA ASP A 71 7.47 26.57 -8.48
C ASP A 71 8.67 26.26 -7.57
N VAL A 72 8.45 25.59 -6.42
CA VAL A 72 9.52 25.18 -5.50
C VAL A 72 10.63 24.45 -6.24
N THR A 73 11.87 24.72 -5.91
CA THR A 73 13.04 24.08 -6.53
C THR A 73 13.30 22.67 -5.95
N GLN A 74 14.11 21.88 -6.65
CA GLN A 74 14.56 20.58 -6.16
C GLN A 74 15.28 20.69 -4.82
N GLU A 75 16.16 21.67 -4.65
CA GLU A 75 16.95 21.84 -3.42
C GLU A 75 16.08 22.25 -2.24
N GLU A 76 15.12 23.14 -2.43
CA GLU A 76 14.17 23.52 -1.37
C GLU A 76 13.31 22.33 -0.91
N LEU A 77 12.88 21.46 -1.85
CA LEU A 77 12.20 20.21 -1.48
C LEU A 77 13.12 19.28 -0.68
N LEU A 78 14.38 19.14 -1.10
CA LEU A 78 15.36 18.33 -0.37
C LEU A 78 15.68 18.91 1.01
N ASP A 79 15.71 20.23 1.17
CA ASP A 79 15.90 20.88 2.46
C ASP A 79 14.75 20.59 3.44
N VAL A 80 13.51 20.60 2.96
CA VAL A 80 12.34 20.19 3.77
C VAL A 80 12.47 18.72 4.20
N ILE A 81 12.91 17.84 3.32
CA ILE A 81 13.13 16.42 3.67
C ILE A 81 14.24 16.29 4.72
N ARG A 82 15.36 17.02 4.59
CA ARG A 82 16.44 17.03 5.58
C ARG A 82 15.95 17.55 6.94
N GLN A 83 15.14 18.61 6.94
CA GLN A 83 14.50 19.12 8.16
C GLN A 83 13.62 18.05 8.83
N ILE A 84 12.79 17.35 8.07
CA ILE A 84 11.94 16.26 8.57
C ILE A 84 12.80 15.11 9.13
N ASN A 85 13.86 14.72 8.44
CA ASN A 85 14.78 13.69 8.91
C ASN A 85 15.42 14.05 10.26
N GLY A 86 15.80 15.32 10.46
CA GLY A 86 16.43 15.83 11.70
C GLY A 86 15.45 16.08 12.85
N ASP A 87 14.16 16.11 12.59
CA ASP A 87 13.16 16.39 13.64
C ASP A 87 12.72 15.10 14.35
N ALA A 88 13.21 14.91 15.59
CA ALA A 88 12.89 13.76 16.42
C ALA A 88 11.41 13.69 16.82
N SER A 89 10.65 14.79 16.71
CA SER A 89 9.21 14.83 17.00
C SER A 89 8.34 14.40 15.80
N VAL A 90 8.94 14.19 14.63
CA VAL A 90 8.30 13.63 13.44
C VAL A 90 8.71 12.16 13.31
N HIS A 91 7.75 11.25 13.28
CA HIS A 91 8.00 9.81 13.29
C HIS A 91 7.92 9.18 11.89
N GLY A 92 7.14 9.77 10.98
CA GLY A 92 7.02 9.31 9.60
C GLY A 92 6.86 10.45 8.61
N CYS A 93 7.21 10.20 7.36
CA CYS A 93 7.06 11.16 6.26
C CYS A 93 6.34 10.50 5.08
N LEU A 94 5.30 11.15 4.59
CA LEU A 94 4.63 10.83 3.34
C LEU A 94 4.88 11.95 2.34
N ILE A 95 5.49 11.61 1.22
CA ILE A 95 5.71 12.54 0.10
C ILE A 95 4.71 12.21 -1.01
N PHE A 96 3.85 13.16 -1.39
CA PHE A 96 2.89 12.93 -2.46
C PHE A 96 3.56 12.75 -3.81
N ARG A 97 3.19 11.68 -4.48
CA ARG A 97 3.72 11.27 -5.78
C ARG A 97 2.58 10.93 -6.75
N PRO A 98 2.77 11.08 -8.07
CA PRO A 98 4.03 11.46 -8.72
C PRO A 98 4.33 12.95 -8.52
N LEU A 99 5.61 13.24 -8.31
CA LEU A 99 6.11 14.62 -8.31
C LEU A 99 6.02 15.23 -9.72
N PRO A 100 5.92 16.56 -9.85
CA PRO A 100 6.04 17.23 -11.14
C PRO A 100 7.32 16.80 -11.88
N LYS A 101 7.25 16.65 -13.22
CA LYS A 101 8.33 16.08 -14.06
C LYS A 101 9.70 16.76 -13.96
N ARG A 102 9.76 18.00 -13.44
CA ARG A 102 11.02 18.73 -13.25
C ARG A 102 11.85 18.22 -12.07
N PHE A 103 11.24 17.44 -11.17
CA PHE A 103 11.96 16.87 -10.04
C PHE A 103 12.63 15.56 -10.41
N ASP A 104 13.84 15.39 -9.90
CA ASP A 104 14.51 14.09 -9.86
C ASP A 104 13.96 13.29 -8.66
N ASP A 105 12.99 12.42 -8.93
CA ASP A 105 12.33 11.60 -7.95
C ASP A 105 13.32 10.65 -7.22
N ARG A 106 14.40 10.26 -7.90
CA ARG A 106 15.44 9.41 -7.31
C ARG A 106 16.18 10.13 -6.18
N ARG A 107 16.56 11.39 -6.38
CA ARG A 107 17.19 12.23 -5.34
C ARG A 107 16.27 12.43 -4.14
N VAL A 108 14.96 12.52 -4.35
CA VAL A 108 13.96 12.63 -3.28
C VAL A 108 13.91 11.34 -2.45
N GLN A 109 13.88 10.17 -3.11
CA GLN A 109 13.92 8.88 -2.43
C GLN A 109 15.22 8.68 -1.63
N GLU A 110 16.36 9.06 -2.19
CA GLU A 110 17.68 8.95 -1.54
C GLU A 110 17.83 9.91 -0.35
N ALA A 111 17.14 11.04 -0.37
CA ALA A 111 17.20 12.03 0.71
C ALA A 111 16.37 11.64 1.95
N LEU A 112 15.32 10.86 1.78
CA LEU A 112 14.45 10.45 2.90
C LEU A 112 15.12 9.34 3.70
N ALA A 113 15.17 9.51 5.03
CA ALA A 113 15.69 8.50 5.93
C ALA A 113 14.74 7.29 5.99
N PRO A 114 15.25 6.05 5.83
CA PRO A 114 14.40 4.85 5.80
C PRO A 114 13.51 4.68 7.04
N GLU A 115 13.99 5.07 8.22
CA GLU A 115 13.24 5.02 9.47
C GLU A 115 12.03 5.96 9.51
N LYS A 116 11.97 6.94 8.62
CA LYS A 116 10.83 7.86 8.44
C LYS A 116 10.04 7.60 7.17
N ASP A 117 10.48 6.65 6.37
CA ASP A 117 9.85 6.27 5.10
C ASP A 117 8.65 5.35 5.33
N VAL A 118 7.58 5.88 5.90
CA VAL A 118 6.38 5.10 6.25
C VAL A 118 5.52 4.68 5.05
N ASP A 119 5.86 5.12 3.85
CA ASP A 119 5.21 4.70 2.59
C ASP A 119 6.06 3.71 1.76
N GLY A 120 7.29 3.44 2.21
CA GLY A 120 8.17 2.43 1.61
C GLY A 120 8.69 2.80 0.22
N ILE A 121 9.07 4.06 0.02
CA ILE A 121 9.55 4.56 -1.28
C ILE A 121 11.07 4.48 -1.46
N THR A 122 11.84 4.34 -0.36
CA THR A 122 13.29 4.35 -0.38
C THR A 122 13.88 2.97 -0.70
N ASP A 123 15.12 2.95 -1.19
CA ASP A 123 15.87 1.71 -1.36
C ASP A 123 16.13 1.00 -0.02
N GLY A 124 16.28 1.76 1.07
CA GLY A 124 16.43 1.20 2.41
C GLY A 124 15.21 0.40 2.83
N SER A 125 14.00 0.94 2.66
CA SER A 125 12.75 0.24 2.90
C SER A 125 12.61 -1.01 2.02
N MET A 126 12.97 -0.90 0.73
CA MET A 126 12.95 -2.07 -0.17
C MET A 126 13.98 -3.13 0.22
N ALA A 127 15.17 -2.74 0.70
CA ALA A 127 16.14 -3.68 1.24
C ALA A 127 15.59 -4.41 2.47
N GLY A 128 14.91 -3.71 3.39
CA GLY A 128 14.22 -4.30 4.53
C GLY A 128 13.18 -5.34 4.12
N VAL A 129 12.34 -5.03 3.12
CA VAL A 129 11.36 -5.98 2.58
C VAL A 129 12.04 -7.21 1.99
N PHE A 130 13.11 -7.04 1.22
CA PHE A 130 13.81 -8.14 0.55
C PHE A 130 14.58 -9.04 1.53
N THR A 131 15.22 -8.45 2.56
CA THR A 131 16.10 -9.15 3.50
C THR A 131 15.40 -9.60 4.79
N ASN A 132 14.14 -9.23 4.98
CA ASN A 132 13.39 -9.39 6.24
C ASN A 132 14.06 -8.68 7.44
N MET A 133 14.88 -7.67 7.20
CA MET A 133 15.49 -6.85 8.25
C MET A 133 14.55 -5.69 8.63
N PRO A 134 14.58 -5.21 9.87
CA PRO A 134 13.77 -4.09 10.33
C PRO A 134 14.35 -2.75 9.84
N ILE A 135 14.40 -2.55 8.53
CA ILE A 135 14.91 -1.35 7.85
C ILE A 135 13.74 -0.72 7.11
N GLY A 136 13.33 0.48 7.52
CA GLY A 136 12.20 1.18 6.93
C GLY A 136 10.89 0.40 7.01
N TYR A 137 9.99 0.67 6.09
CA TYR A 137 8.63 0.10 6.05
C TYR A 137 8.30 -0.44 4.66
N PRO A 138 7.50 -1.51 4.56
CA PRO A 138 7.04 -1.97 3.25
C PRO A 138 6.10 -0.95 2.61
N PRO A 139 6.01 -0.91 1.26
CA PRO A 139 5.02 -0.08 0.59
C PRO A 139 3.61 -0.39 1.06
N CYS A 140 2.88 0.66 1.45
CA CYS A 140 1.57 0.55 2.10
C CYS A 140 0.56 -0.28 1.30
N THR A 141 0.56 -0.18 -0.04
CA THR A 141 -0.35 -0.94 -0.89
C THR A 141 -0.02 -2.44 -0.90
N ALA A 142 1.26 -2.79 -0.93
CA ALA A 142 1.69 -4.18 -0.86
C ALA A 142 1.32 -4.80 0.50
N GLN A 143 1.57 -4.08 1.59
CA GLN A 143 1.18 -4.55 2.92
C GLN A 143 -0.34 -4.65 3.08
N ALA A 144 -1.12 -3.73 2.52
CA ALA A 144 -2.58 -3.80 2.59
C ALA A 144 -3.14 -5.11 2.01
N CYS A 145 -2.48 -5.68 0.99
CA CYS A 145 -2.85 -7.00 0.48
C CYS A 145 -2.69 -8.08 1.56
N LEU A 146 -1.56 -8.06 2.28
CA LEU A 146 -1.29 -9.03 3.35
C LEU A 146 -2.23 -8.83 4.54
N GLU A 147 -2.49 -7.59 4.93
CA GLU A 147 -3.42 -7.29 6.04
C GLU A 147 -4.83 -7.83 5.76
N ILE A 148 -5.32 -7.70 4.52
CA ILE A 148 -6.59 -8.30 4.12
C ILE A 148 -6.52 -9.83 4.24
N LEU A 149 -5.51 -10.46 3.65
CA LEU A 149 -5.36 -11.93 3.69
C LEU A 149 -5.28 -12.44 5.14
N LYS A 150 -4.52 -11.77 6.01
CA LYS A 150 -4.38 -12.10 7.42
C LYS A 150 -5.71 -11.93 8.18
N TYR A 151 -6.39 -10.81 7.99
CA TYR A 151 -7.67 -10.53 8.65
C TYR A 151 -8.72 -11.60 8.35
N TYR A 152 -8.79 -12.04 7.09
CA TYR A 152 -9.72 -13.08 6.67
C TYR A 152 -9.20 -14.51 6.89
N ASN A 153 -8.07 -14.65 7.60
CA ASN A 153 -7.44 -15.94 7.93
C ASN A 153 -7.15 -16.80 6.70
N VAL A 154 -6.76 -16.18 5.58
CA VAL A 154 -6.35 -16.90 4.36
C VAL A 154 -5.01 -17.60 4.63
N PRO A 155 -4.93 -18.93 4.54
CA PRO A 155 -3.69 -19.65 4.78
C PRO A 155 -2.68 -19.36 3.66
N LEU A 156 -1.45 -18.98 4.03
CA LEU A 156 -0.38 -18.64 3.08
C LEU A 156 0.73 -19.70 3.07
N SER A 157 1.06 -20.27 4.23
CA SER A 157 2.13 -21.26 4.35
C SER A 157 1.89 -22.49 3.50
N GLY A 158 2.86 -22.81 2.63
CA GLY A 158 2.80 -23.93 1.69
C GLY A 158 1.89 -23.69 0.46
N LYS A 159 1.27 -22.52 0.34
CA LYS A 159 0.38 -22.15 -0.78
C LYS A 159 1.17 -21.63 -1.98
N ARG A 160 0.60 -21.78 -3.16
CA ARG A 160 1.10 -21.16 -4.39
C ARG A 160 0.52 -19.75 -4.51
N ALA A 161 1.36 -18.74 -4.45
CA ALA A 161 0.99 -17.37 -4.67
C ALA A 161 1.48 -16.91 -6.05
N VAL A 162 0.58 -16.38 -6.87
CA VAL A 162 0.95 -15.74 -8.13
C VAL A 162 0.71 -14.25 -8.01
N VAL A 163 1.74 -13.46 -8.27
CA VAL A 163 1.67 -11.99 -8.27
C VAL A 163 1.83 -11.49 -9.70
N VAL A 164 0.79 -10.85 -10.22
CA VAL A 164 0.79 -10.32 -11.58
C VAL A 164 1.04 -8.81 -11.54
N GLY A 165 2.27 -8.43 -11.90
CA GLY A 165 2.81 -7.07 -11.80
C GLY A 165 4.12 -7.08 -11.02
N ARG A 166 5.09 -6.21 -11.41
CA ARG A 166 6.42 -6.17 -10.80
C ARG A 166 6.91 -4.77 -10.45
N SER A 167 5.98 -3.88 -10.14
CA SER A 167 6.33 -2.54 -9.66
C SER A 167 7.02 -2.61 -8.29
N LEU A 168 7.80 -1.59 -7.96
CA LEU A 168 8.38 -1.44 -6.63
C LEU A 168 7.34 -1.04 -5.57
N VAL A 169 6.20 -0.51 -6.02
CA VAL A 169 5.11 -0.07 -5.11
C VAL A 169 4.24 -1.24 -4.65
N VAL A 170 4.02 -2.26 -5.51
CA VAL A 170 3.10 -3.37 -5.19
C VAL A 170 3.71 -4.73 -5.48
N GLY A 171 3.99 -5.05 -6.74
CA GLY A 171 4.22 -6.44 -7.17
C GLY A 171 5.44 -7.09 -6.52
N LYS A 172 6.61 -6.45 -6.59
CA LYS A 172 7.84 -6.99 -5.98
C LYS A 172 7.74 -7.06 -4.46
N PRO A 173 7.34 -5.99 -3.73
CA PRO A 173 7.20 -6.07 -2.29
C PRO A 173 6.14 -7.08 -1.85
N ALA A 174 4.98 -7.17 -2.50
CA ALA A 174 3.98 -8.16 -2.18
C ALA A 174 4.51 -9.60 -2.37
N ALA A 175 5.28 -9.84 -3.44
CA ALA A 175 5.90 -11.15 -3.68
C ALA A 175 6.85 -11.55 -2.54
N MET A 176 7.73 -10.63 -2.10
CA MET A 176 8.65 -10.90 -0.99
C MET A 176 7.93 -11.07 0.35
N MET A 177 6.88 -10.30 0.58
CA MET A 177 6.08 -10.43 1.80
C MET A 177 5.30 -11.73 1.83
N LEU A 178 4.80 -12.23 0.71
CA LEU A 178 4.16 -13.55 0.61
C LEU A 178 5.17 -14.71 0.79
N ASP A 179 6.38 -14.56 0.23
CA ASP A 179 7.48 -15.50 0.48
C ASP A 179 7.83 -15.58 1.97
N ARG A 180 7.89 -14.45 2.66
CA ARG A 180 8.09 -14.38 4.12
C ARG A 180 7.01 -15.13 4.91
N GLU A 181 5.78 -15.20 4.41
CA GLU A 181 4.68 -15.99 4.99
C GLU A 181 4.73 -17.48 4.56
N ASN A 182 5.86 -17.93 4.01
CA ASN A 182 6.12 -19.29 3.53
C ASN A 182 5.25 -19.73 2.34
N ALA A 183 4.80 -18.80 1.51
CA ALA A 183 4.18 -19.13 0.24
C ALA A 183 5.23 -19.39 -0.84
N THR A 184 4.93 -20.28 -1.79
CA THR A 184 5.73 -20.41 -3.01
C THR A 184 5.26 -19.36 -4.02
N VAL A 185 6.12 -18.41 -4.37
CA VAL A 185 5.72 -17.23 -5.14
C VAL A 185 6.17 -17.29 -6.59
N THR A 186 5.25 -17.06 -7.52
CA THR A 186 5.53 -16.81 -8.94
C THR A 186 5.24 -15.36 -9.26
N LEU A 187 6.25 -14.62 -9.71
CA LEU A 187 6.12 -13.20 -10.10
C LEU A 187 5.98 -13.07 -11.61
N CYS A 188 4.80 -12.64 -12.08
CA CYS A 188 4.45 -12.47 -13.48
C CYS A 188 4.57 -11.02 -13.94
N ASN A 189 4.80 -10.82 -15.24
CA ASN A 189 4.91 -9.50 -15.85
C ASN A 189 4.41 -9.50 -17.31
N SER A 190 4.48 -8.38 -18.01
CA SER A 190 3.98 -8.22 -19.38
C SER A 190 4.66 -9.12 -20.45
N ARG A 191 5.73 -9.83 -20.10
CA ARG A 191 6.43 -10.78 -20.97
C ARG A 191 6.22 -12.24 -20.56
N THR A 192 5.43 -12.48 -19.50
CA THR A 192 5.09 -13.82 -19.05
C THR A 192 4.31 -14.56 -20.14
N ARG A 193 4.79 -15.74 -20.53
CA ARG A 193 4.09 -16.60 -21.47
C ARG A 193 2.99 -17.36 -20.75
N ASP A 194 1.88 -17.56 -21.42
CA ASP A 194 0.73 -18.32 -20.90
C ASP A 194 0.32 -17.87 -19.49
N LEU A 195 0.14 -16.56 -19.34
CA LEU A 195 -0.29 -15.95 -18.07
C LEU A 195 -1.56 -16.60 -17.50
N PRO A 196 -2.60 -16.94 -18.31
CA PRO A 196 -3.78 -17.61 -17.79
C PRO A 196 -3.49 -18.94 -17.10
N ALA A 197 -2.61 -19.78 -17.65
CA ALA A 197 -2.25 -21.06 -17.01
C ALA A 197 -1.57 -20.82 -15.65
N LEU A 198 -0.62 -19.90 -15.57
CA LEU A 198 0.04 -19.58 -14.31
C LEU A 198 -0.93 -19.02 -13.27
N CYS A 199 -1.85 -18.15 -13.69
CA CYS A 199 -2.89 -17.64 -12.78
C CYS A 199 -3.76 -18.76 -12.22
N ARG A 200 -4.16 -19.74 -13.04
CA ARG A 200 -4.95 -20.88 -12.58
C ARG A 200 -4.21 -21.83 -11.63
N GLU A 201 -2.88 -21.82 -11.61
CA GLU A 201 -2.10 -22.60 -10.63
C GLU A 201 -2.14 -21.98 -9.22
N ALA A 202 -2.49 -20.71 -9.09
CA ALA A 202 -2.47 -20.00 -7.82
C ALA A 202 -3.53 -20.50 -6.84
N ASP A 203 -3.17 -20.60 -5.57
CA ASP A 203 -4.12 -20.63 -4.44
C ASP A 203 -4.47 -19.18 -4.04
N VAL A 204 -3.48 -18.29 -4.10
CA VAL A 204 -3.65 -16.84 -3.88
C VAL A 204 -3.12 -16.09 -5.10
N LEU A 205 -3.98 -15.30 -5.72
CA LEU A 205 -3.67 -14.49 -6.90
C LEU A 205 -3.72 -13.00 -6.54
N VAL A 206 -2.58 -12.32 -6.59
CA VAL A 206 -2.49 -10.86 -6.40
C VAL A 206 -2.33 -10.19 -7.75
N VAL A 207 -3.26 -9.30 -8.11
CA VAL A 207 -3.30 -8.65 -9.42
C VAL A 207 -3.00 -7.16 -9.28
N ALA A 208 -1.86 -6.73 -9.83
CA ALA A 208 -1.35 -5.36 -9.78
C ALA A 208 -0.73 -4.97 -11.14
N MET A 209 -1.51 -5.11 -12.20
CA MET A 209 -1.08 -4.91 -13.60
C MET A 209 -1.21 -3.45 -14.06
N GLY A 210 -2.10 -2.69 -13.43
CA GLY A 210 -2.51 -1.36 -13.91
C GLY A 210 -3.24 -1.41 -15.25
N ARG A 211 -3.97 -2.49 -15.53
CA ARG A 211 -4.74 -2.70 -16.76
C ARG A 211 -6.16 -3.17 -16.44
N ARG A 212 -7.12 -2.29 -16.65
CA ARG A 212 -8.54 -2.54 -16.41
C ARG A 212 -9.01 -3.88 -17.00
N GLY A 213 -9.59 -4.73 -16.16
CA GLY A 213 -10.26 -5.97 -16.57
C GLY A 213 -9.36 -6.97 -17.31
N ALA A 214 -8.05 -6.94 -17.04
CA ALA A 214 -7.09 -7.81 -17.73
C ALA A 214 -7.18 -9.28 -17.30
N ILE A 215 -7.69 -9.55 -16.09
CA ILE A 215 -7.89 -10.89 -15.55
C ILE A 215 -9.37 -11.25 -15.57
N GLY A 216 -9.74 -12.29 -16.29
CA GLY A 216 -11.09 -12.80 -16.42
C GLY A 216 -11.19 -14.28 -16.14
N ALA A 217 -12.32 -14.89 -16.48
CA ALA A 217 -12.63 -16.31 -16.21
C ALA A 217 -11.57 -17.29 -16.72
N ASP A 218 -10.91 -16.97 -17.83
CA ASP A 218 -9.82 -17.75 -18.42
C ASP A 218 -8.57 -17.87 -17.54
N CYS A 219 -8.39 -16.94 -16.60
CA CYS A 219 -7.30 -16.89 -15.64
C CYS A 219 -7.65 -17.49 -14.27
N LEU A 220 -8.90 -17.87 -14.04
CA LEU A 220 -9.42 -18.17 -12.72
C LEU A 220 -9.85 -19.65 -12.59
N ARG A 221 -9.90 -20.12 -11.35
CA ARG A 221 -10.43 -21.44 -11.00
C ARG A 221 -11.13 -21.43 -9.64
N GLU A 222 -11.91 -22.47 -9.36
CA GLU A 222 -12.50 -22.70 -8.04
C GLU A 222 -11.43 -22.86 -6.95
N GLY A 223 -11.74 -22.41 -5.73
CA GLY A 223 -10.85 -22.51 -4.56
C GLY A 223 -9.72 -21.48 -4.54
N GLN A 224 -9.72 -20.46 -5.43
CA GLN A 224 -8.74 -19.37 -5.42
C GLN A 224 -9.18 -18.21 -4.53
N VAL A 225 -8.19 -17.55 -3.91
CA VAL A 225 -8.36 -16.24 -3.29
C VAL A 225 -7.72 -15.19 -4.19
N VAL A 226 -8.50 -14.17 -4.61
CA VAL A 226 -8.06 -13.13 -5.55
C VAL A 226 -8.00 -11.78 -4.85
N VAL A 227 -6.84 -11.14 -4.89
CA VAL A 227 -6.60 -9.79 -4.37
C VAL A 227 -6.36 -8.85 -5.55
N ASP A 228 -7.36 -8.05 -5.88
CA ASP A 228 -7.28 -7.03 -6.93
C ASP A 228 -6.80 -5.70 -6.36
N VAL A 229 -5.66 -5.22 -6.85
CA VAL A 229 -5.04 -3.95 -6.45
C VAL A 229 -5.31 -2.83 -7.48
N GLY A 230 -5.80 -3.20 -8.67
CA GLY A 230 -6.09 -2.25 -9.73
C GLY A 230 -7.13 -1.19 -9.32
N ILE A 231 -6.93 0.04 -9.75
CA ILE A 231 -7.91 1.12 -9.60
C ILE A 231 -8.00 1.87 -10.93
N HIS A 232 -9.17 1.79 -11.56
CA HIS A 232 -9.46 2.44 -12.83
C HIS A 232 -10.86 3.07 -12.78
N VAL A 233 -11.11 3.99 -13.68
CA VAL A 233 -12.46 4.51 -13.95
C VAL A 233 -12.95 3.88 -15.26
N ASN A 234 -14.11 3.25 -15.23
CA ASN A 234 -14.72 2.68 -16.43
C ASN A 234 -15.44 3.76 -17.26
N GLU A 235 -16.05 3.35 -18.38
CA GLU A 235 -16.76 4.26 -19.31
C GLU A 235 -18.00 4.92 -18.69
N GLU A 236 -18.54 4.32 -17.62
CA GLU A 236 -19.69 4.85 -16.86
C GLU A 236 -19.26 5.76 -15.69
N GLY A 237 -17.95 6.04 -15.55
CA GLY A 237 -17.41 6.82 -14.44
C GLY A 237 -17.32 6.05 -13.12
N LYS A 238 -17.51 4.73 -13.11
CA LYS A 238 -17.41 3.89 -11.91
C LYS A 238 -16.00 3.34 -11.73
N LEU A 239 -15.58 3.19 -10.47
CA LEU A 239 -14.32 2.54 -10.13
C LEU A 239 -14.39 1.03 -10.40
N CYS A 240 -13.32 0.49 -10.96
CA CYS A 240 -13.14 -0.94 -11.22
C CYS A 240 -11.65 -1.31 -11.12
N GLY A 241 -11.35 -2.60 -11.07
CA GLY A 241 -10.01 -3.13 -10.91
C GLY A 241 -9.36 -3.68 -12.18
N ASP A 242 -8.26 -4.40 -11.97
CA ASP A 242 -7.59 -5.20 -13.00
C ASP A 242 -8.33 -6.52 -13.28
N VAL A 243 -9.16 -6.98 -12.33
CA VAL A 243 -9.96 -8.20 -12.43
C VAL A 243 -11.38 -7.87 -12.91
N ARG A 244 -11.92 -8.68 -13.81
CA ARG A 244 -13.34 -8.63 -14.18
C ARG A 244 -14.16 -9.27 -13.05
N PHE A 245 -14.61 -8.43 -12.12
CA PHE A 245 -15.24 -8.85 -10.88
C PHE A 245 -16.44 -9.77 -11.10
N ASP A 246 -17.32 -9.43 -12.05
CA ASP A 246 -18.53 -10.19 -12.35
C ASP A 246 -18.23 -11.60 -12.92
N GLU A 247 -17.06 -11.78 -13.54
CA GLU A 247 -16.58 -13.09 -13.97
C GLU A 247 -15.88 -13.85 -12.84
N ALA A 248 -15.22 -13.15 -11.93
CA ALA A 248 -14.46 -13.75 -10.83
C ALA A 248 -15.38 -14.26 -9.71
N GLU A 249 -16.35 -13.47 -9.29
CA GLU A 249 -17.23 -13.76 -8.15
C GLU A 249 -17.91 -15.15 -8.22
N PRO A 250 -18.45 -15.61 -9.36
CA PRO A 250 -19.06 -16.94 -9.44
C PRO A 250 -18.06 -18.11 -9.44
N ILE A 251 -16.75 -17.85 -9.68
CA ILE A 251 -15.73 -18.89 -9.89
C ILE A 251 -14.87 -19.10 -8.63
N VAL A 252 -14.37 -18.02 -8.03
CA VAL A 252 -13.33 -18.08 -7.00
C VAL A 252 -13.91 -18.29 -5.61
N GLU A 253 -13.07 -18.70 -4.64
CA GLU A 253 -13.46 -18.84 -3.23
C GLU A 253 -13.67 -17.47 -2.58
N ALA A 254 -12.75 -16.54 -2.82
CA ALA A 254 -12.81 -15.19 -2.26
C ALA A 254 -12.19 -14.16 -3.19
N VAL A 255 -12.69 -12.92 -3.15
CA VAL A 255 -12.19 -11.82 -3.99
C VAL A 255 -12.34 -10.46 -3.30
N THR A 256 -11.34 -9.58 -3.44
CA THR A 256 -11.47 -8.19 -3.00
C THR A 256 -12.29 -7.38 -4.01
N PRO A 257 -13.22 -6.53 -3.57
CA PRO A 257 -13.97 -5.65 -4.47
C PRO A 257 -13.18 -4.39 -4.82
N VAL A 258 -13.45 -3.81 -5.98
CA VAL A 258 -12.98 -2.46 -6.36
C VAL A 258 -14.19 -1.64 -6.79
N PRO A 259 -14.53 -0.57 -6.07
CA PRO A 259 -13.91 -0.06 -4.82
C PRO A 259 -14.24 -0.90 -3.57
N GLY A 260 -13.55 -0.58 -2.47
CA GLY A 260 -13.85 -1.15 -1.15
C GLY A 260 -12.96 -2.31 -0.69
N GLY A 261 -11.97 -2.68 -1.50
CA GLY A 261 -10.93 -3.66 -1.17
C GLY A 261 -9.63 -3.02 -0.70
N VAL A 262 -8.52 -3.36 -1.36
CA VAL A 262 -7.13 -2.99 -1.00
C VAL A 262 -6.95 -1.48 -0.81
N GLY A 263 -7.41 -0.65 -1.75
CA GLY A 263 -7.26 0.81 -1.67
C GLY A 263 -7.89 1.44 -0.43
N THR A 264 -8.86 0.78 0.21
CA THR A 264 -9.47 1.25 1.46
C THR A 264 -8.52 1.08 2.65
N VAL A 265 -7.64 0.08 2.61
CA VAL A 265 -6.78 -0.33 3.73
C VAL A 265 -5.46 0.44 3.77
N THR A 266 -4.95 0.90 2.63
CA THR A 266 -3.61 1.53 2.48
C THR A 266 -3.34 2.64 3.48
N THR A 267 -4.30 3.55 3.70
CA THR A 267 -4.13 4.65 4.67
C THR A 267 -4.05 4.15 6.11
N SER A 268 -4.73 3.05 6.47
CA SER A 268 -4.62 2.48 7.82
C SER A 268 -3.28 1.77 8.03
N VAL A 269 -2.70 1.20 6.98
CA VAL A 269 -1.31 0.69 7.01
C VAL A 269 -0.33 1.84 7.25
N LEU A 270 -0.43 2.93 6.48
CA LEU A 270 0.40 4.11 6.66
C LEU A 270 0.36 4.63 8.10
N VAL A 271 -0.83 4.74 8.68
CA VAL A 271 -1.02 5.16 10.08
C VAL A 271 -0.35 4.17 11.04
N GLY A 272 -0.48 2.86 10.78
CA GLY A 272 0.19 1.82 11.54
C GLY A 272 1.71 1.99 11.56
N HIS A 273 2.32 2.26 10.39
CA HIS A 273 3.77 2.50 10.27
C HIS A 273 4.22 3.73 11.08
N VAL A 274 3.43 4.81 11.09
CA VAL A 274 3.72 6.00 11.92
C VAL A 274 3.69 5.66 13.40
N VAL A 275 2.74 4.82 13.84
CA VAL A 275 2.65 4.35 15.23
C VAL A 275 3.82 3.42 15.56
N ASP A 276 4.23 2.54 14.64
CA ASP A 276 5.42 1.69 14.79
C ASP A 276 6.69 2.53 14.95
N ALA A 277 6.84 3.57 14.12
CA ALA A 277 7.99 4.48 14.14
C ALA A 277 8.09 5.30 15.43
N ALA A 278 6.98 5.50 16.13
CA ALA A 278 6.92 6.23 17.40
C ALA A 278 7.06 5.34 18.64
N SER A 279 7.15 3.99 18.47
CA SER A 279 7.05 3.00 19.55
C SER A 279 8.38 2.66 20.24
#